data_76f80c792df36d5384fbf316645e72ab
#
_entry.id   76f80c792df36d5384fbf316645e72ab
#
_cell.length_a   1.000
_cell.length_b   1.000
_cell.length_c   1.000
_cell.angle_alpha   90.00
_cell.angle_beta   90.00
_cell.angle_gamma   90.00
#
_symmetry.space_group_name_H-M   'P 1'
#
loop_
_entity.id
_entity.type
_entity.pdbx_description
1 polymer ?
#
loop_
_entity_poly.entity_id
_entity_poly.type
_entity_poly.pdbx_seq_one_letter_code
_entity_poly.pdbx_strand_id
1 'polypeptide(L)'
;KNDLISDDILVYSPKGALFSLPVGATPLDFAYAVHTEVGHKAKEAYVNNVKVPLIHALNSGDICSIVVGDKPQARCTWIDSVKTSRAKHSIRNLCTQKLKDLDRRVAKNILAHTFGFDYYELRSWLDEAKYSQVIYKIPRDKAYYQEFLKKIKEESSLKSRSLFTRIMGIKIKKYHFDHFDFYSNKPVSEVAFDVCCHP
;
A
#
# COMPACT_ATOMS: atom_id res chain seq x y z
N LYS A 1 31.02 31.55 8.95
CA LYS A 1 30.40 31.16 7.62
C LYS A 1 30.80 29.73 7.38
N ASN A 2 29.94 28.81 7.75
CA ASN A 2 30.05 27.43 7.30
C ASN A 2 29.39 27.37 5.94
N ASP A 3 30.19 27.40 4.88
CA ASP A 3 29.77 27.00 3.57
C ASP A 3 29.46 25.48 3.68
N LEU A 4 28.19 25.16 3.83
CA LEU A 4 27.69 23.81 3.62
C LEU A 4 27.88 23.54 2.13
N ILE A 5 29.05 23.00 1.77
CA ILE A 5 29.27 22.37 0.48
C ILE A 5 28.30 21.20 0.48
N SER A 6 27.18 21.35 -0.20
CA SER A 6 26.31 20.21 -0.44
C SER A 6 27.09 19.26 -1.35
N ASP A 7 27.43 18.08 -0.85
CA ASP A 7 28.07 17.02 -1.64
C ASP A 7 27.05 16.46 -2.64
N ASP A 8 26.58 17.30 -3.56
CA ASP A 8 25.62 16.89 -4.57
C ASP A 8 26.35 16.47 -5.85
N ILE A 9 25.83 15.44 -6.47
CA ILE A 9 26.21 15.01 -7.82
C ILE A 9 25.26 15.61 -8.85
N LEU A 10 25.79 15.88 -10.04
CA LEU A 10 25.04 16.39 -11.18
C LEU A 10 24.78 15.23 -12.16
N VAL A 11 23.51 14.85 -12.35
CA VAL A 11 23.09 13.76 -13.23
C VAL A 11 22.25 14.31 -14.37
N TYR A 12 22.48 13.82 -15.57
CA TYR A 12 21.80 14.27 -16.77
C TYR A 12 20.74 13.27 -17.23
N SER A 13 19.63 13.79 -17.72
CA SER A 13 18.72 12.95 -18.51
C SER A 13 19.23 12.78 -19.95
N PRO A 14 18.77 11.80 -20.73
CA PRO A 14 19.14 11.67 -22.16
C PRO A 14 18.78 12.88 -23.01
N LYS A 15 17.85 13.73 -22.56
CA LYS A 15 17.46 14.96 -23.21
C LYS A 15 18.25 16.19 -22.74
N GLY A 16 19.28 15.99 -21.92
CA GLY A 16 20.15 17.05 -21.42
C GLY A 16 19.59 17.81 -20.20
N ALA A 17 18.46 17.41 -19.62
CA ALA A 17 17.99 18.03 -18.38
C ALA A 17 18.90 17.64 -17.20
N LEU A 18 19.29 18.62 -16.38
CA LEU A 18 20.20 18.48 -15.25
C LEU A 18 19.43 18.30 -13.93
N PHE A 19 19.89 17.35 -13.13
CA PHE A 19 19.37 17.04 -11.80
C PHE A 19 20.51 17.06 -10.77
N SER A 20 20.35 17.85 -9.70
CA SER A 20 21.22 17.83 -8.53
C SER A 20 20.67 16.80 -7.55
N LEU A 21 21.48 15.82 -7.17
CA LEU A 21 21.14 14.74 -6.27
C LEU A 21 22.23 14.55 -5.22
N PRO A 22 21.94 14.11 -4.00
CA PRO A 22 22.96 13.88 -2.99
C PRO A 22 23.91 12.75 -3.41
N VAL A 23 25.16 12.81 -2.95
CA VAL A 23 26.14 11.73 -3.14
C VAL A 23 25.58 10.38 -2.72
N GLY A 24 25.79 9.37 -3.55
CA GLY A 24 25.26 8.02 -3.37
C GLY A 24 23.80 7.86 -3.79
N ALA A 25 23.19 8.88 -4.41
CA ALA A 25 21.87 8.76 -5.03
C ALA A 25 21.86 7.69 -6.12
N THR A 26 20.70 7.12 -6.37
CA THR A 26 20.49 5.98 -7.24
C THR A 26 19.64 6.37 -8.46
N PRO A 27 19.59 5.55 -9.54
CA PRO A 27 18.62 5.71 -10.62
C PRO A 27 17.18 5.83 -10.14
N LEU A 28 16.85 5.22 -9.01
CA LEU A 28 15.53 5.35 -8.41
C LEU A 28 15.31 6.75 -7.82
N ASP A 29 16.31 7.35 -7.16
CA ASP A 29 16.27 8.75 -6.73
C ASP A 29 16.06 9.69 -7.92
N PHE A 30 16.82 9.46 -9.00
CA PHE A 30 16.67 10.20 -10.24
C PHE A 30 15.25 10.04 -10.83
N ALA A 31 14.70 8.82 -10.86
CA ALA A 31 13.35 8.57 -11.35
C ALA A 31 12.29 9.37 -10.58
N TYR A 32 12.39 9.41 -9.24
CA TYR A 32 11.51 10.20 -8.39
C TYR A 32 11.77 11.72 -8.51
N ALA A 33 13.00 12.14 -8.81
CA ALA A 33 13.29 13.54 -9.09
C ALA A 33 12.61 14.01 -10.39
N VAL A 34 12.56 13.14 -11.41
CA VAL A 34 11.84 13.41 -12.65
C VAL A 34 10.34 13.54 -12.40
N HIS A 35 9.71 12.47 -11.89
CA HIS A 35 8.30 12.46 -11.53
C HIS A 35 7.97 11.27 -10.61
N THR A 36 7.03 11.45 -9.71
CA THR A 36 6.61 10.40 -8.76
C THR A 36 6.15 9.12 -9.48
N GLU A 37 5.38 9.24 -10.56
CA GLU A 37 4.92 8.10 -11.36
C GLU A 37 6.07 7.38 -12.07
N VAL A 38 7.11 8.09 -12.53
CA VAL A 38 8.30 7.49 -13.10
C VAL A 38 9.01 6.62 -12.06
N GLY A 39 9.17 7.15 -10.84
CA GLY A 39 9.72 6.40 -9.71
C GLY A 39 8.89 5.18 -9.33
N HIS A 40 7.57 5.32 -9.26
CA HIS A 40 6.67 4.19 -8.94
C HIS A 40 6.71 3.08 -9.99
N LYS A 41 6.84 3.44 -11.27
CA LYS A 41 6.80 2.52 -12.40
C LYS A 41 8.19 2.14 -12.93
N ALA A 42 9.28 2.60 -12.30
CA ALA A 42 10.64 2.29 -12.71
C ALA A 42 10.86 0.79 -12.76
N LYS A 43 11.21 0.28 -13.94
CA LYS A 43 11.45 -1.14 -14.24
C LYS A 43 12.92 -1.43 -14.46
N GLU A 44 13.58 -0.62 -15.27
CA GLU A 44 14.99 -0.75 -15.61
C GLU A 44 15.66 0.61 -15.61
N ALA A 45 16.97 0.63 -15.37
CA ALA A 45 17.79 1.82 -15.47
C ALA A 45 19.00 1.59 -16.36
N TYR A 46 19.39 2.62 -17.07
CA TYR A 46 20.60 2.68 -17.87
C TYR A 46 21.40 3.90 -17.46
N VAL A 47 22.68 3.69 -17.18
CA VAL A 47 23.64 4.76 -16.89
C VAL A 47 24.69 4.72 -17.99
N ASN A 48 24.86 5.84 -18.69
CA ASN A 48 25.80 5.95 -19.85
C ASN A 48 25.57 4.81 -20.89
N ASN A 49 24.30 4.50 -21.15
CA ASN A 49 23.81 3.41 -22.02
C ASN A 49 24.11 1.97 -21.54
N VAL A 50 24.61 1.80 -20.32
CA VAL A 50 24.81 0.49 -19.71
C VAL A 50 23.68 0.20 -18.74
N LYS A 51 23.05 -0.98 -18.83
CA LYS A 51 22.00 -1.42 -17.91
C LYS A 51 22.59 -1.62 -16.51
N VAL A 52 21.96 -0.99 -15.51
CA VAL A 52 22.36 -1.09 -14.10
C VAL A 52 21.14 -1.37 -13.20
N PRO A 53 21.37 -1.90 -11.99
CA PRO A 53 20.30 -2.00 -11.00
C PRO A 53 19.70 -0.63 -10.65
N LEU A 54 18.41 -0.57 -10.34
CA LEU A 54 17.74 0.68 -9.92
C LEU A 54 18.31 1.31 -8.63
N ILE A 55 19.05 0.51 -7.86
CA ILE A 55 19.72 0.92 -6.61
C ILE A 55 21.25 1.10 -6.77
N HIS A 56 21.75 1.15 -8.00
CA HIS A 56 23.16 1.44 -8.31
C HIS A 56 23.51 2.87 -7.90
N ALA A 57 24.71 3.11 -7.34
CA ALA A 57 25.14 4.45 -7.00
C ALA A 57 25.51 5.24 -8.26
N LEU A 58 24.96 6.44 -8.41
CA LEU A 58 25.26 7.38 -9.50
C LEU A 58 26.48 8.23 -9.16
N ASN A 59 27.20 8.65 -10.21
CA ASN A 59 28.32 9.58 -10.14
C ASN A 59 27.97 10.91 -10.82
N SER A 60 28.72 11.96 -10.48
CA SER A 60 28.56 13.25 -11.16
C SER A 60 28.97 13.11 -12.64
N GLY A 61 28.14 13.66 -13.52
CA GLY A 61 28.33 13.58 -14.97
C GLY A 61 27.61 12.40 -15.64
N ASP A 62 27.01 11.48 -14.87
CA ASP A 62 26.28 10.34 -15.44
C ASP A 62 25.04 10.78 -16.22
N ILE A 63 24.78 10.10 -17.34
CA ILE A 63 23.54 10.21 -18.10
C ILE A 63 22.64 9.04 -17.68
N CYS A 64 21.57 9.33 -16.94
CA CYS A 64 20.67 8.32 -16.42
C CYS A 64 19.35 8.30 -17.20
N SER A 65 18.94 7.09 -17.62
CA SER A 65 17.67 6.85 -18.29
C SER A 65 16.89 5.76 -17.57
N ILE A 66 15.56 5.96 -17.46
CA ILE A 66 14.66 5.05 -16.76
C ILE A 66 13.64 4.47 -17.74
N VAL A 67 13.54 3.17 -17.78
CA VAL A 67 12.45 2.45 -18.46
C VAL A 67 11.33 2.23 -17.46
N VAL A 68 10.12 2.65 -17.82
CA VAL A 68 8.92 2.51 -16.99
C VAL A 68 8.08 1.32 -17.43
N GLY A 69 7.46 0.65 -16.48
CA GLY A 69 6.46 -0.40 -16.73
C GLY A 69 5.04 0.15 -16.66
N ASP A 70 4.06 -0.68 -16.99
CA ASP A 70 2.64 -0.30 -16.98
C ASP A 70 2.09 -0.15 -15.55
N LYS A 71 2.60 -0.92 -14.62
CA LYS A 71 2.14 -0.97 -13.22
C LYS A 71 3.23 -0.51 -12.27
N PRO A 72 2.85 0.02 -11.09
CA PRO A 72 3.80 0.34 -10.03
C PRO A 72 4.58 -0.90 -9.59
N GLN A 73 5.92 -0.82 -9.66
CA GLN A 73 6.83 -1.90 -9.31
C GLN A 73 7.65 -1.60 -8.05
N ALA A 74 7.52 -0.39 -7.50
CA ALA A 74 8.30 0.02 -6.34
C ALA A 74 8.14 -0.95 -5.16
N ARG A 75 9.27 -1.34 -4.59
CA ARG A 75 9.39 -2.23 -3.44
C ARG A 75 9.62 -1.43 -2.18
N CYS A 76 9.01 -1.85 -1.07
CA CYS A 76 9.17 -1.15 0.21
C CYS A 76 10.62 -1.21 0.72
N THR A 77 11.35 -2.27 0.42
CA THR A 77 12.77 -2.44 0.78
C THR A 77 13.69 -1.40 0.11
N TRP A 78 13.26 -0.75 -0.97
CA TRP A 78 14.07 0.28 -1.63
C TRP A 78 14.20 1.57 -0.83
N ILE A 79 13.40 1.75 0.22
CA ILE A 79 13.47 2.93 1.09
C ILE A 79 14.84 3.11 1.74
N ASP A 80 15.53 2.01 2.02
CA ASP A 80 16.86 2.03 2.65
C ASP A 80 17.98 2.31 1.63
N SER A 81 17.71 2.07 0.35
CA SER A 81 18.71 2.26 -0.73
C SER A 81 18.68 3.68 -1.30
N VAL A 82 17.52 4.35 -1.28
CA VAL A 82 17.41 5.71 -1.82
C VAL A 82 17.92 6.75 -0.84
N LYS A 83 18.43 7.86 -1.37
CA LYS A 83 19.04 8.95 -0.59
C LYS A 83 18.11 10.14 -0.43
N THR A 84 17.36 10.49 -1.48
CA THR A 84 16.52 11.69 -1.48
C THR A 84 15.29 11.55 -0.58
N SER A 85 14.95 12.62 0.13
CA SER A 85 13.74 12.68 0.96
C SER A 85 12.47 12.47 0.12
N ARG A 86 12.47 12.96 -1.13
CA ARG A 86 11.36 12.81 -2.08
C ARG A 86 11.11 11.34 -2.41
N ALA A 87 12.17 10.57 -2.76
CA ALA A 87 12.05 9.15 -3.05
C ALA A 87 11.58 8.38 -1.81
N LYS A 88 12.19 8.63 -0.64
CA LYS A 88 11.80 7.99 0.63
C LYS A 88 10.34 8.24 0.98
N HIS A 89 9.89 9.49 0.86
CA HIS A 89 8.49 9.85 1.14
C HIS A 89 7.53 9.18 0.16
N SER A 90 7.83 9.21 -1.13
CA SER A 90 6.99 8.60 -2.17
C SER A 90 6.89 7.09 -2.03
N ILE A 91 8.00 6.39 -1.75
CA ILE A 91 8.01 4.93 -1.49
C ILE A 91 7.20 4.61 -0.24
N ARG A 92 7.40 5.37 0.86
CA ARG A 92 6.66 5.16 2.11
C ARG A 92 5.14 5.30 1.91
N ASN A 93 4.73 6.33 1.18
CA ASN A 93 3.31 6.54 0.88
C ASN A 93 2.73 5.39 0.05
N LEU A 94 3.45 4.95 -0.99
CA LEU A 94 3.02 3.81 -1.81
C LEU A 94 2.89 2.53 -0.97
N CYS A 95 3.84 2.27 -0.08
CA CYS A 95 3.81 1.11 0.81
C CYS A 95 2.63 1.18 1.79
N THR A 96 2.37 2.37 2.34
CA THR A 96 1.22 2.58 3.22
C THR A 96 -0.10 2.33 2.49
N GLN A 97 -0.21 2.76 1.23
CA GLN A 97 -1.42 2.50 0.43
C GLN A 97 -1.58 1.00 0.12
N LYS A 98 -0.51 0.33 -0.33
CA LYS A 98 -0.53 -1.13 -0.56
C LYS A 98 -0.97 -1.91 0.68
N LEU A 99 -0.49 -1.49 1.86
CA LEU A 99 -0.86 -2.11 3.13
C LEU A 99 -2.34 -1.88 3.46
N LYS A 100 -2.84 -0.65 3.31
CA LYS A 100 -4.27 -0.35 3.50
C LYS A 100 -5.15 -1.14 2.53
N ASP A 101 -4.73 -1.34 1.29
CA ASP A 101 -5.48 -2.11 0.30
C ASP A 101 -5.51 -3.60 0.66
N LEU A 102 -4.41 -4.13 1.21
CA LEU A 102 -4.39 -5.48 1.77
C LEU A 102 -5.33 -5.59 2.96
N ASP A 103 -5.24 -4.67 3.91
CA ASP A 103 -6.11 -4.64 5.09
C ASP A 103 -7.60 -4.53 4.70
N ARG A 104 -7.94 -3.75 3.66
CA ARG A 104 -9.32 -3.71 3.13
C ARG A 104 -9.79 -5.06 2.62
N ARG A 105 -8.91 -5.81 1.92
CA ARG A 105 -9.26 -7.17 1.45
C ARG A 105 -9.48 -8.11 2.61
N VAL A 106 -8.60 -8.11 3.59
CA VAL A 106 -8.73 -8.91 4.82
C VAL A 106 -10.01 -8.54 5.57
N ALA A 107 -10.29 -7.24 5.74
CA ALA A 107 -11.52 -6.76 6.37
C ALA A 107 -12.78 -7.25 5.66
N LYS A 108 -12.79 -7.23 4.33
CA LYS A 108 -13.93 -7.76 3.54
C LYS A 108 -14.14 -9.25 3.80
N ASN A 109 -13.07 -10.04 3.86
CA ASN A 109 -13.16 -11.46 4.17
C ASN A 109 -13.71 -11.71 5.59
N ILE A 110 -13.22 -10.95 6.59
CA ILE A 110 -13.71 -11.02 7.96
C ILE A 110 -15.22 -10.71 8.00
N LEU A 111 -15.65 -9.65 7.35
CA LEU A 111 -17.05 -9.22 7.36
C LEU A 111 -17.94 -10.19 6.57
N ALA A 112 -17.50 -10.67 5.39
CA ALA A 112 -18.21 -11.66 4.61
C ALA A 112 -18.49 -12.90 5.45
N HIS A 113 -17.49 -13.36 6.17
CA HIS A 113 -17.60 -14.52 7.03
C HIS A 113 -18.47 -14.26 8.27
N THR A 114 -18.34 -13.09 8.90
CA THR A 114 -19.15 -12.67 10.06
C THR A 114 -20.63 -12.58 9.71
N PHE A 115 -20.96 -12.05 8.54
CA PHE A 115 -22.34 -11.86 8.12
C PHE A 115 -22.87 -12.99 7.24
N GLY A 116 -22.04 -13.93 6.81
CA GLY A 116 -22.43 -15.03 5.92
C GLY A 116 -22.81 -14.54 4.51
N PHE A 117 -22.25 -13.42 4.07
CA PHE A 117 -22.45 -12.88 2.73
C PHE A 117 -21.49 -13.47 1.73
N ASP A 118 -21.92 -13.52 0.45
CA ASP A 118 -21.00 -13.62 -0.67
C ASP A 118 -20.15 -12.33 -0.78
N TYR A 119 -18.92 -12.50 -1.26
CA TYR A 119 -17.96 -11.41 -1.39
C TYR A 119 -18.48 -10.23 -2.26
N TYR A 120 -19.21 -10.53 -3.33
CA TYR A 120 -19.75 -9.51 -4.23
C TYR A 120 -20.92 -8.74 -3.60
N GLU A 121 -21.82 -9.42 -2.89
CA GLU A 121 -22.90 -8.79 -2.14
C GLU A 121 -22.37 -7.84 -1.06
N LEU A 122 -21.36 -8.30 -0.30
CA LEU A 122 -20.70 -7.50 0.72
C LEU A 122 -20.03 -6.27 0.11
N ARG A 123 -19.36 -6.42 -1.02
CA ARG A 123 -18.67 -5.31 -1.70
C ARG A 123 -19.66 -4.22 -2.11
N SER A 124 -20.75 -4.60 -2.78
CA SER A 124 -21.80 -3.67 -3.19
C SER A 124 -22.36 -2.90 -1.98
N TRP A 125 -22.68 -3.61 -0.92
CA TRP A 125 -23.18 -3.02 0.30
C TRP A 125 -22.17 -2.05 0.96
N LEU A 126 -20.90 -2.41 1.06
CA LEU A 126 -19.88 -1.54 1.65
C LEU A 126 -19.67 -0.26 0.84
N ASP A 127 -19.78 -0.33 -0.49
CA ASP A 127 -19.63 0.81 -1.36
C ASP A 127 -20.84 1.75 -1.24
N GLU A 128 -22.07 1.22 -1.23
CA GLU A 128 -23.32 1.97 -1.00
C GLU A 128 -23.35 2.65 0.37
N ALA A 129 -22.93 1.93 1.41
CA ALA A 129 -22.86 2.44 2.77
C ALA A 129 -21.66 3.36 3.03
N LYS A 130 -20.77 3.58 2.04
CA LYS A 130 -19.55 4.38 2.14
C LYS A 130 -18.53 3.88 3.19
N TYR A 131 -18.58 2.61 3.54
CA TYR A 131 -17.66 2.01 4.51
C TYR A 131 -16.35 1.52 3.90
N SER A 132 -16.27 1.32 2.58
CA SER A 132 -15.10 0.78 1.88
C SER A 132 -13.79 1.49 2.21
N GLN A 133 -13.85 2.79 2.54
CA GLN A 133 -12.66 3.58 2.85
C GLN A 133 -12.14 3.38 4.29
N VAL A 134 -12.97 2.96 5.22
CA VAL A 134 -12.63 2.92 6.66
C VAL A 134 -12.39 1.52 7.20
N ILE A 135 -12.86 0.49 6.50
CA ILE A 135 -12.78 -0.91 6.97
C ILE A 135 -11.35 -1.44 7.11
N TYR A 136 -10.33 -0.80 6.52
CA TYR A 136 -8.92 -1.23 6.63
C TYR A 136 -8.41 -1.27 8.08
N LYS A 137 -9.11 -0.62 9.02
CA LYS A 137 -8.78 -0.65 10.44
C LYS A 137 -9.20 -1.96 11.13
N ILE A 138 -10.23 -2.63 10.59
CA ILE A 138 -10.82 -3.84 11.19
C ILE A 138 -9.80 -4.93 11.50
N PRO A 139 -8.87 -5.31 10.60
CA PRO A 139 -7.94 -6.40 10.89
C PRO A 139 -6.90 -6.08 11.95
N ARG A 140 -6.73 -4.79 12.28
CA ARG A 140 -5.67 -4.32 13.19
C ARG A 140 -6.19 -3.88 14.55
N ASP A 141 -7.50 -3.66 14.68
CA ASP A 141 -8.08 -3.05 15.87
C ASP A 141 -9.39 -3.77 16.24
N LYS A 142 -9.32 -4.61 17.27
CA LYS A 142 -10.46 -5.37 17.80
C LYS A 142 -11.56 -4.44 18.35
N ALA A 143 -11.16 -3.36 19.01
CA ALA A 143 -12.14 -2.41 19.57
C ALA A 143 -12.88 -1.72 18.43
N TYR A 144 -12.15 -1.29 17.38
CA TYR A 144 -12.74 -0.71 16.18
C TYR A 144 -13.71 -1.69 15.47
N TYR A 145 -13.35 -2.96 15.38
CA TYR A 145 -14.22 -3.98 14.79
C TYR A 145 -15.53 -4.11 15.59
N GLN A 146 -15.46 -4.18 16.92
CA GLN A 146 -16.65 -4.26 17.78
C GLN A 146 -17.53 -3.02 17.68
N GLU A 147 -16.93 -1.84 17.67
CA GLU A 147 -17.63 -0.57 17.47
C GLU A 147 -18.31 -0.52 16.10
N PHE A 148 -17.59 -0.95 15.05
CA PHE A 148 -18.13 -1.04 13.70
C PHE A 148 -19.36 -1.97 13.63
N LEU A 149 -19.31 -3.14 14.24
CA LEU A 149 -20.46 -4.06 14.33
C LEU A 149 -21.65 -3.43 15.10
N LYS A 150 -21.38 -2.73 16.20
CA LYS A 150 -22.42 -2.03 16.98
C LYS A 150 -23.07 -0.95 16.12
N LYS A 151 -22.29 -0.13 15.44
CA LYS A 151 -22.79 0.92 14.54
C LYS A 151 -23.67 0.35 13.42
N ILE A 152 -23.26 -0.74 12.78
CA ILE A 152 -24.08 -1.39 11.75
C ILE A 152 -25.42 -1.87 12.34
N LYS A 153 -25.40 -2.46 13.52
CA LYS A 153 -26.65 -2.90 14.18
C LYS A 153 -27.60 -1.73 14.48
N GLU A 154 -27.06 -0.61 14.96
CA GLU A 154 -27.85 0.59 15.25
C GLU A 154 -28.42 1.20 13.96
N GLU A 155 -27.64 1.34 12.91
CA GLU A 155 -28.12 1.84 11.62
C GLU A 155 -29.16 0.90 10.98
N SER A 156 -29.04 -0.41 11.18
CA SER A 156 -30.01 -1.40 10.70
C SER A 156 -31.34 -1.31 11.39
N SER A 157 -31.37 -0.92 12.67
CA SER A 157 -32.60 -0.72 13.43
C SER A 157 -33.37 0.55 13.00
N LEU A 158 -32.66 1.53 12.42
CA LEU A 158 -33.21 2.82 12.01
C LEU A 158 -33.70 2.88 10.56
N LYS A 159 -33.24 1.99 9.68
CA LYS A 159 -33.61 1.97 8.25
C LYS A 159 -34.24 0.64 7.85
N SER A 160 -35.59 0.62 7.86
CA SER A 160 -36.43 -0.45 7.33
C SER A 160 -36.19 -0.67 5.82
N ARG A 161 -36.01 -1.92 5.47
CA ARG A 161 -36.63 -2.57 4.29
C ARG A 161 -35.84 -3.02 3.07
N SER A 162 -34.55 -3.20 2.93
CA SER A 162 -34.21 -4.08 1.77
C SER A 162 -33.00 -5.01 1.94
N LEU A 163 -31.89 -4.51 2.34
CA LEU A 163 -30.69 -5.35 2.57
C LEU A 163 -30.46 -5.64 4.06
N PHE A 164 -30.80 -4.70 4.91
CA PHE A 164 -30.64 -4.83 6.36
C PHE A 164 -31.59 -5.87 6.99
N THR A 165 -32.78 -6.11 6.44
CA THR A 165 -33.66 -7.18 6.90
C THR A 165 -33.07 -8.56 6.67
N ARG A 166 -32.25 -8.71 5.64
CA ARG A 166 -31.48 -9.93 5.38
C ARG A 166 -30.34 -10.11 6.39
N ILE A 167 -29.67 -9.03 6.77
CA ILE A 167 -28.59 -9.02 7.78
C ILE A 167 -29.13 -9.36 9.17
N MET A 168 -30.32 -8.85 9.54
CA MET A 168 -30.92 -9.09 10.86
C MET A 168 -31.55 -10.48 11.00
N GLY A 169 -31.91 -11.15 9.91
CA GLY A 169 -32.35 -12.54 9.90
C GLY A 169 -31.20 -13.55 9.98
N ILE A 170 -29.99 -13.14 9.72
CA ILE A 170 -28.81 -13.97 9.82
C ILE A 170 -28.35 -13.95 11.27
N LYS A 171 -28.47 -15.10 11.96
CA LYS A 171 -27.78 -15.31 13.24
C LYS A 171 -26.29 -15.01 13.00
N ILE A 172 -25.82 -13.87 13.55
CA ILE A 172 -24.40 -13.54 13.54
C ILE A 172 -23.70 -14.75 14.16
N LYS A 173 -23.01 -15.52 13.34
CA LYS A 173 -22.19 -16.61 13.86
C LYS A 173 -21.20 -15.94 14.79
N LYS A 174 -21.34 -16.19 16.10
CA LYS A 174 -20.29 -15.83 17.06
C LYS A 174 -19.06 -16.61 16.64
N TYR A 175 -18.17 -15.92 15.95
CA TYR A 175 -16.84 -16.43 15.70
C TYR A 175 -16.15 -16.49 17.06
N HIS A 176 -15.77 -17.68 17.48
CA HIS A 176 -14.79 -17.86 18.53
C HIS A 176 -13.45 -17.40 17.92
N PHE A 177 -13.05 -16.18 18.23
CA PHE A 177 -11.75 -15.63 17.88
C PHE A 177 -10.59 -16.37 18.57
N ASP A 178 -10.90 -17.36 19.41
CA ASP A 178 -9.94 -18.10 20.22
C ASP A 178 -8.99 -18.99 19.40
N HIS A 179 -9.29 -19.23 18.11
CA HIS A 179 -8.44 -20.00 17.19
C HIS A 179 -7.72 -19.16 16.12
N PHE A 180 -8.10 -17.90 15.94
CA PHE A 180 -7.43 -16.98 15.01
C PHE A 180 -6.99 -15.75 15.77
N ASP A 181 -5.72 -15.70 16.09
CA ASP A 181 -5.11 -14.53 16.71
C ASP A 181 -4.87 -13.45 15.63
N PHE A 182 -5.97 -12.89 15.10
CA PHE A 182 -5.95 -11.77 14.14
C PHE A 182 -5.24 -10.54 14.70
N TYR A 183 -4.96 -10.53 15.99
CA TYR A 183 -4.36 -9.44 16.73
C TYR A 183 -2.97 -9.80 17.28
N SER A 184 -2.43 -10.97 16.92
CA SER A 184 -1.03 -11.26 17.19
C SER A 184 -0.15 -10.31 16.37
N ASN A 185 0.98 -9.91 16.92
CA ASN A 185 1.99 -9.10 16.22
C ASN A 185 2.65 -9.84 15.04
N LYS A 186 2.06 -10.94 14.56
CA LYS A 186 2.52 -11.65 13.38
C LYS A 186 2.26 -10.81 12.13
N PRO A 187 3.20 -10.77 11.20
CA PRO A 187 3.00 -10.05 9.95
C PRO A 187 1.78 -10.61 9.20
N VAL A 188 0.95 -9.72 8.69
CA VAL A 188 -0.32 -10.04 7.98
C VAL A 188 -0.16 -11.06 6.85
N SER A 189 1.07 -11.24 6.33
CA SER A 189 1.40 -12.27 5.35
C SER A 189 1.21 -13.70 5.85
N GLU A 190 1.44 -13.98 7.14
CA GLU A 190 1.26 -15.32 7.71
C GLU A 190 -0.22 -15.65 7.97
N VAL A 191 -1.03 -14.64 8.32
CA VAL A 191 -2.46 -14.81 8.59
C VAL A 191 -3.27 -14.98 7.30
N ALA A 192 -2.85 -14.34 6.20
CA ALA A 192 -3.56 -14.41 4.91
C ALA A 192 -3.35 -15.75 4.20
N PHE A 193 -2.25 -16.45 4.44
CA PHE A 193 -1.97 -17.75 3.80
C PHE A 193 -2.74 -18.92 4.40
N ASP A 194 -2.98 -18.93 5.70
CA ASP A 194 -3.69 -20.04 6.37
C ASP A 194 -5.20 -20.07 6.08
N VAL A 195 -5.79 -18.94 5.71
CA VAL A 195 -7.25 -18.84 5.44
C VAL A 195 -7.59 -19.04 3.97
N CYS A 196 -6.65 -18.83 3.06
CA CYS A 196 -6.91 -18.79 1.60
C CYS A 196 -6.54 -20.05 0.84
N CYS A 197 -5.84 -21.02 1.44
CA CYS A 197 -5.19 -22.13 0.73
C CYS A 197 -5.59 -23.54 1.20
N HIS A 198 -6.72 -23.70 1.88
CA HIS A 198 -7.29 -25.04 2.08
C HIS A 198 -8.43 -25.27 1.09
N PRO A 199 -8.29 -26.31 0.21
CA PRO A 199 -9.32 -26.72 -0.75
C PRO A 199 -10.57 -27.25 -0.07
#